data_0ffb9a4002142dacb857b5225ace5542
#
_entry.id   0ffb9a4002142dacb857b5225ace5542
#
_cell.length_a   1.000
_cell.length_b   1.000
_cell.length_c   1.000
_cell.angle_alpha   90.00
_cell.angle_beta   90.00
_cell.angle_gamma   90.00
#
_symmetry.space_group_name_H-M   'P 1'
#
loop_
_entity.id
_entity.type
_entity.pdbx_description
1 polymer ?
#
loop_
_entity_poly.entity_id
_entity_poly.type
_entity_poly.pdbx_seq_one_letter_code
_entity_poly.pdbx_strand_id
1 'polypeptide(L)' 'MPSRITIHFDGIEGWEDNQQKVDQILEKDTGTSEYPATKSLPPIIVGPEVSDSALQELKGLQGVIVRCEED' A
#
# COMPACT_ATOMS: atom_id res chain seq x y z
N MET A 1 -9.85 0.86 14.29
CA MET A 1 -8.47 0.58 14.69
C MET A 1 -7.58 0.50 13.47
N PRO A 2 -6.38 1.07 13.52
CA PRO A 2 -5.46 0.92 12.38
C PRO A 2 -5.04 -0.54 12.23
N SER A 3 -4.97 -0.99 11.00
CA SER A 3 -4.59 -2.35 10.68
C SER A 3 -3.27 -2.34 9.93
N ARG A 4 -2.42 -3.31 10.26
CA ARG A 4 -1.18 -3.52 9.55
C ARG A 4 -1.48 -4.21 8.24
N ILE A 5 -0.94 -3.70 7.15
CA ILE A 5 -1.23 -4.24 5.83
C ILE A 5 0.04 -4.51 5.06
N THR A 6 -0.08 -5.35 4.04
CA THR A 6 0.96 -5.59 3.06
C THR A 6 0.40 -5.20 1.69
N ILE A 7 1.12 -4.36 0.96
CA ILE A 7 0.68 -3.87 -0.33
C ILE A 7 1.52 -4.53 -1.42
N HIS A 8 0.84 -5.25 -2.30
CA HIS A 8 1.44 -5.87 -3.48
C HIS A 8 0.96 -5.14 -4.73
N PHE A 9 1.73 -5.23 -5.77
CA PHE A 9 1.34 -4.67 -7.07
C PHE A 9 1.21 -5.80 -8.09
N ASP A 10 0.24 -5.67 -8.98
CA ASP A 10 0.01 -6.64 -10.04
C ASP A 10 0.93 -6.32 -11.22
N GLY A 11 2.16 -6.78 -11.13
CA GLY A 11 3.17 -6.54 -12.15
C GLY A 11 3.78 -5.14 -12.06
N ILE A 12 4.81 -4.91 -12.86
CA ILE A 12 5.52 -3.64 -12.87
C ILE A 12 4.61 -2.50 -13.35
N GLU A 13 3.73 -2.79 -14.31
CA GLU A 13 2.79 -1.78 -14.80
C GLU A 13 1.83 -1.31 -13.72
N GLY A 14 1.32 -2.24 -12.90
CA GLY A 14 0.46 -1.89 -11.78
C GLY A 14 1.18 -1.00 -10.79
N TRP A 15 2.45 -1.28 -10.53
CA TRP A 15 3.26 -0.47 -9.65
C TRP A 15 3.50 0.93 -10.22
N GLU A 16 3.93 1.01 -11.48
CA GLU A 16 4.22 2.30 -12.11
C GLU A 16 2.99 3.19 -12.16
N ASP A 17 1.83 2.62 -12.46
CA ASP A 17 0.59 3.37 -12.55
C ASP A 17 0.07 3.84 -11.20
N ASN A 18 0.36 3.10 -10.14
CA ASN A 18 -0.27 3.34 -8.85
C ASN A 18 0.68 3.82 -7.75
N GLN A 19 2.00 3.80 -7.98
CA GLN A 19 2.95 4.13 -6.92
C GLN A 19 2.70 5.52 -6.32
N GLN A 20 2.43 6.52 -7.16
CA GLN A 20 2.13 7.86 -6.65
C GLN A 20 0.84 7.89 -5.85
N LYS A 21 -0.17 7.21 -6.34
CA LYS A 21 -1.46 7.16 -5.64
C LYS A 21 -1.34 6.48 -4.29
N VAL A 22 -0.61 5.38 -4.24
CA VAL A 22 -0.36 4.67 -2.99
C VAL A 22 0.41 5.56 -2.02
N ASP A 23 1.48 6.19 -2.50
CA ASP A 23 2.27 7.10 -1.67
C ASP A 23 1.43 8.24 -1.12
N GLN A 24 0.58 8.83 -1.94
CA GLN A 24 -0.30 9.93 -1.51
C GLN A 24 -1.30 9.48 -0.46
N ILE A 25 -1.89 8.31 -0.65
CA ILE A 25 -2.85 7.77 0.31
C ILE A 25 -2.17 7.50 1.64
N LEU A 26 -1.02 6.86 1.60
CA LEU A 26 -0.27 6.53 2.82
C LEU A 26 0.22 7.79 3.52
N GLU A 27 0.76 8.75 2.78
CA GLU A 27 1.23 10.01 3.36
C GLU A 27 0.10 10.78 4.02
N LYS A 28 -1.05 10.84 3.37
CA LYS A 28 -2.23 11.53 3.90
C LYS A 28 -2.73 10.87 5.17
N ASP A 29 -2.69 9.55 5.23
CA ASP A 29 -3.23 8.80 6.37
C ASP A 29 -2.24 8.72 7.53
N THR A 30 -0.97 8.54 7.26
CA THR A 30 0.05 8.28 8.29
C THR A 30 1.03 9.42 8.47
N GLY A 31 1.09 10.35 7.53
CA GLY A 31 2.03 11.48 7.57
C GLY A 31 3.41 11.16 7.00
N THR A 32 3.61 9.97 6.45
CA THR A 32 4.88 9.59 5.85
C THR A 32 4.66 8.74 4.63
N SER A 33 5.55 8.84 3.67
CA SER A 33 5.57 7.96 2.49
C SER A 33 6.75 6.99 2.53
N GLU A 34 7.50 6.95 3.62
CA GLU A 34 8.62 6.05 3.77
C GLU A 34 8.19 4.80 4.54
N TYR A 35 8.26 3.66 3.90
CA TYR A 35 7.85 2.39 4.48
C TYR A 35 8.87 1.31 4.15
N PRO A 36 9.01 0.30 5.01
CA PRO A 36 9.78 -0.89 4.65
C PRO A 36 9.19 -1.51 3.40
N ALA A 37 10.04 -1.80 2.45
CA ALA A 37 9.63 -2.46 1.23
C ALA A 37 10.70 -3.47 0.81
N THR A 38 10.27 -4.52 0.12
CA THR A 38 11.21 -5.51 -0.38
C THR A 38 12.00 -4.92 -1.55
N LYS A 39 13.14 -5.52 -1.84
CA LYS A 39 13.98 -5.10 -2.97
C LYS A 39 13.55 -5.71 -4.29
N SER A 40 12.41 -6.40 -4.31
CA SER A 40 11.87 -6.99 -5.53
C SER A 40 11.24 -5.93 -6.42
N LEU A 41 11.01 -6.26 -7.68
CA LEU A 41 10.29 -5.42 -8.62
C LEU A 41 9.08 -6.18 -9.14
N PRO A 42 7.87 -5.68 -8.87
CA PRO A 42 7.56 -4.48 -8.10
C PRO A 42 7.83 -4.69 -6.61
N PRO A 43 8.14 -3.63 -5.87
CA PRO A 43 8.39 -3.76 -4.43
C PRO A 43 7.10 -4.09 -3.68
N ILE A 44 7.26 -4.81 -2.57
CA ILE A 44 6.15 -5.12 -1.68
C ILE A 44 6.32 -4.25 -0.44
N ILE A 45 5.33 -3.41 -0.17
CA ILE A 45 5.33 -2.56 1.02
C ILE A 45 4.79 -3.35 2.19
N VAL A 46 5.57 -3.42 3.26
CA VAL A 46 5.27 -4.30 4.39
C VAL A 46 5.02 -3.48 5.64
N GLY A 47 3.87 -3.68 6.25
CA GLY A 47 3.60 -3.29 7.60
C GLY A 47 3.15 -1.88 7.91
N PRO A 48 2.75 -1.03 6.94
CA PRO A 48 2.16 0.24 7.33
C PRO A 48 0.83 0.03 8.04
N GLU A 49 0.62 0.83 9.09
CA GLU A 49 -0.67 0.83 9.78
C GLU A 49 -1.53 1.93 9.18
N VAL A 50 -2.69 1.56 8.67
CA VAL A 50 -3.58 2.50 7.99
C VAL A 50 -4.98 2.43 8.57
N SER A 51 -5.73 3.52 8.41
CA SER A 51 -7.13 3.55 8.79
C SER A 51 -7.97 2.75 7.80
N ASP A 52 -9.20 2.45 8.18
CA ASP A 52 -10.14 1.75 7.29
C ASP A 52 -10.39 2.54 6.01
N SER A 53 -10.44 3.86 6.10
CA SER A 53 -10.63 4.71 4.93
C SER A 53 -9.51 4.55 3.93
N ALA A 54 -8.27 4.62 4.41
CA ALA A 54 -7.10 4.45 3.54
C ALA A 54 -7.06 3.04 2.96
N LEU A 55 -7.40 2.03 3.76
CA LEU A 55 -7.45 0.65 3.31
C LEU A 55 -8.42 0.48 2.14
N GLN A 56 -9.61 1.07 2.24
CA GLN A 56 -10.59 1.00 1.17
C GLN A 56 -10.13 1.72 -0.08
N GLU A 57 -9.48 2.87 0.07
CA GLU A 57 -8.92 3.59 -1.07
C GLU A 57 -7.87 2.76 -1.79
N LEU A 58 -6.99 2.11 -1.04
CA LEU A 58 -5.97 1.25 -1.63
C LEU A 58 -6.57 0.06 -2.35
N LYS A 59 -7.58 -0.56 -1.75
CA LYS A 59 -8.26 -1.71 -2.37
C LYS A 59 -9.00 -1.33 -3.65
N GLY A 60 -9.38 -0.07 -3.79
CA GLY A 60 -10.06 0.41 -4.99
C GLY A 60 -9.16 0.68 -6.17
N LEU A 61 -7.85 0.64 -5.99
CA LEU A 61 -6.91 0.89 -7.08
C LEU A 61 -6.70 -0.37 -7.92
N GLN A 62 -6.80 -0.22 -9.23
CA GLN A 62 -6.50 -1.32 -10.14
C GLN A 62 -5.00 -1.58 -10.16
N GLY A 63 -4.62 -2.84 -10.06
CA GLY A 63 -3.22 -3.24 -10.05
C GLY A 63 -2.58 -3.20 -8.66
N VAL A 64 -3.36 -2.91 -7.63
CA VAL A 64 -2.89 -2.91 -6.25
C VAL A 64 -3.63 -4.00 -5.47
N ILE A 65 -2.86 -4.85 -4.82
CA ILE A 65 -3.39 -5.94 -4.00
C ILE A 65 -3.03 -5.64 -2.56
N VAL A 66 -4.03 -5.51 -1.71
CA VAL A 66 -3.83 -5.19 -0.29
C VAL A 66 -4.22 -6.39 0.56
N ARG A 67 -3.33 -6.79 1.42
CA ARG A 67 -3.59 -7.86 2.39
C ARG A 67 -3.54 -7.28 3.78
N CYS A 68 -4.56 -7.60 4.59
CA CYS A 68 -4.56 -7.26 6.00
C CYS A 68 -3.86 -8.37 6.77
N GLU A 69 -2.86 -8.00 7.56
CA GLU A 69 -2.21 -8.94 8.45
C GLU A 69 -2.93 -8.90 9.79
N GLU A 70 -3.81 -9.85 10.01
CA GLU A 70 -4.48 -10.02 11.27
C GLU A 70 -3.90 -11.23 11.98
N ASP A 71 -3.70 -11.07 13.26
CA ASP A 71 -3.28 -12.20 14.10
C ASP A 71 -4.38 -13.23 14.25
#